data_bd8bb3630f4a4eefa12b9792ad901135
#
_entry.id   bd8bb3630f4a4eefa12b9792ad901135
#
_cell.length_a   1.000
_cell.length_b   1.000
_cell.length_c   1.000
_cell.angle_alpha   90.00
_cell.angle_beta   90.00
_cell.angle_gamma   90.00
#
_symmetry.space_group_name_H-M   'P 1'
#
loop_
_entity.id
_entity.type
_entity.pdbx_description
1 polymer ?
#
loop_
_entity_poly.entity_id
_entity_poly.type
_entity_poly.pdbx_seq_one_letter_code
_entity_poly.pdbx_strand_id
1 'polypeptide(L)'
;GGQTYWQVLPLGQTGFGDSPYQCFSAAAGNPYFIDLDTLRDMGLLSEQDLRDADVGHNPDRVDYELLAQTRLPILHRAFVRAQESMIQMGKMDAFRRENKDWVEDYAMFMTLKKHFDQKALWDWDDEAIKHREPEAMRKYAFDLKHEIDFYVFMQYLFFAQWEKLRAYANKQGIQIIGDIPIYVSPDSCDVWAHPEMFQIDGDLKPHGVAGVPPDYYSATGQLWGNPTYNWKVIEDDGFRWWIWRVRRNLALFDVTRIDHFRGFQAYWEIPEGEETAINGKWKKGPRMKLFKAIREALGEVPIIAEDLG
;
A
#
# COMPACT_ATOMS: atom_id res chain seq x y z
N GLY A 1 -20.91 -5.73 22.92
CA GLY A 1 -19.89 -5.94 23.92
C GLY A 1 -19.32 -4.68 24.56
N GLY A 2 -19.79 -3.44 24.26
CA GLY A 2 -19.29 -2.21 24.89
C GLY A 2 -17.92 -1.72 24.36
N GLN A 3 -17.46 -2.28 23.24
CA GLN A 3 -16.21 -1.83 22.58
C GLN A 3 -16.45 -0.52 21.83
N THR A 4 -15.47 0.36 21.84
CA THR A 4 -15.53 1.68 21.18
C THR A 4 -14.47 1.84 20.09
N TYR A 5 -13.53 0.89 19.99
CA TYR A 5 -12.49 0.87 18.99
C TYR A 5 -12.44 -0.47 18.24
N TRP A 6 -12.17 -0.38 16.95
CA TRP A 6 -11.87 -1.51 16.10
C TRP A 6 -10.51 -1.27 15.42
N GLN A 7 -9.51 -2.04 15.83
CA GLN A 7 -8.19 -1.99 15.21
C GLN A 7 -8.13 -2.95 14.03
N VAL A 8 -7.59 -2.46 12.92
CA VAL A 8 -7.38 -3.22 11.68
C VAL A 8 -5.91 -3.18 11.29
N LEU A 9 -5.49 -4.21 10.54
CA LEU A 9 -4.18 -4.26 9.89
C LEU A 9 -4.13 -3.31 8.70
N PRO A 10 -2.94 -3.05 8.11
CA PRO A 10 -2.85 -2.28 6.87
C PRO A 10 -3.78 -2.83 5.79
N LEU A 11 -4.49 -1.93 5.09
CA LEU A 11 -5.55 -2.29 4.14
C LEU A 11 -5.05 -2.42 2.69
N GLY A 12 -3.74 -2.37 2.46
CA GLY A 12 -3.17 -2.46 1.13
C GLY A 12 -3.24 -3.88 0.55
N GLN A 13 -3.14 -3.96 -0.78
CA GLN A 13 -2.99 -5.23 -1.46
C GLN A 13 -1.65 -5.87 -1.11
N THR A 14 -1.70 -7.09 -0.58
CA THR A 14 -0.52 -7.85 -0.16
C THR A 14 0.31 -8.28 -1.38
N GLY A 15 1.63 -8.24 -1.20
CA GLY A 15 2.59 -8.77 -2.15
C GLY A 15 3.20 -10.08 -1.67
N PHE A 16 4.53 -10.09 -1.54
CA PHE A 16 5.28 -11.27 -1.11
C PHE A 16 4.83 -11.78 0.28
N GLY A 17 4.58 -13.08 0.36
CA GLY A 17 4.22 -13.77 1.60
C GLY A 17 2.84 -13.42 2.17
N ASP A 18 1.96 -12.81 1.36
CA ASP A 18 0.60 -12.40 1.74
C ASP A 18 0.53 -11.54 3.02
N SER A 19 1.66 -10.89 3.37
CA SER A 19 1.74 -10.04 4.54
C SER A 19 1.13 -8.66 4.27
N PRO A 20 0.25 -8.15 5.15
CA PRO A 20 -0.28 -6.80 5.03
C PRO A 20 0.78 -5.71 5.27
N TYR A 21 1.97 -6.08 5.78
CA TYR A 21 3.12 -5.19 5.95
C TYR A 21 4.04 -5.14 4.71
N GLN A 22 3.73 -5.93 3.67
CA GLN A 22 4.44 -5.99 2.39
C GLN A 22 3.51 -5.62 1.24
N CYS A 23 2.78 -4.50 1.38
CA CYS A 23 1.85 -4.03 0.35
C CYS A 23 2.58 -3.40 -0.83
N PHE A 24 1.96 -3.47 -2.00
CA PHE A 24 2.44 -2.82 -3.22
C PHE A 24 2.38 -1.29 -3.19
N SER A 25 1.67 -0.70 -2.22
CA SER A 25 1.57 0.75 -2.05
C SER A 25 1.17 1.11 -0.63
N ALA A 26 1.78 2.18 -0.10
CA ALA A 26 1.41 2.77 1.18
C ALA A 26 0.06 3.52 1.18
N ALA A 27 -0.54 3.74 0.00
CA ALA A 27 -1.76 4.51 -0.17
C ALA A 27 -2.97 3.70 -0.67
N ALA A 28 -2.71 2.66 -1.46
CA ALA A 28 -3.77 1.93 -2.15
C ALA A 28 -4.49 0.93 -1.24
N GLY A 29 -5.78 0.76 -1.50
CA GLY A 29 -6.60 -0.26 -0.84
C GLY A 29 -6.53 -1.61 -1.55
N ASN A 30 -6.79 -2.68 -0.80
CA ASN A 30 -6.81 -4.04 -1.32
C ASN A 30 -8.11 -4.30 -2.10
N PRO A 31 -8.05 -4.57 -3.41
CA PRO A 31 -9.22 -4.83 -4.23
C PRO A 31 -10.01 -6.09 -3.80
N TYR A 32 -9.40 -6.99 -3.03
CA TYR A 32 -10.09 -8.17 -2.49
C TYR A 32 -11.15 -7.82 -1.43
N PHE A 33 -11.08 -6.63 -0.85
CA PHE A 33 -12.10 -6.13 0.09
C PHE A 33 -13.31 -5.46 -0.59
N ILE A 34 -13.29 -5.30 -1.93
CA ILE A 34 -14.44 -4.76 -2.65
C ILE A 34 -15.61 -5.74 -2.55
N ASP A 35 -16.72 -5.28 -1.99
CA ASP A 35 -17.95 -6.06 -1.85
C ASP A 35 -18.65 -6.19 -3.20
N LEU A 36 -18.85 -7.43 -3.64
CA LEU A 36 -19.44 -7.74 -4.95
C LEU A 36 -20.98 -7.60 -4.94
N ASP A 37 -21.63 -7.80 -3.81
CA ASP A 37 -23.08 -7.58 -3.69
C ASP A 37 -23.42 -6.12 -3.95
N THR A 38 -22.62 -5.21 -3.42
CA THR A 38 -22.74 -3.78 -3.73
C THR A 38 -22.61 -3.50 -5.23
N LEU A 39 -21.71 -4.19 -5.95
CA LEU A 39 -21.55 -4.02 -7.39
C LEU A 39 -22.75 -4.58 -8.18
N ARG A 40 -23.34 -5.69 -7.72
CA ARG A 40 -24.61 -6.20 -8.25
C ARG A 40 -25.73 -5.18 -8.07
N ASP A 41 -25.87 -4.62 -6.88
CA ASP A 41 -26.91 -3.62 -6.57
C ASP A 41 -26.72 -2.32 -7.37
N MET A 42 -25.50 -2.01 -7.81
CA MET A 42 -25.17 -0.94 -8.74
C MET A 42 -25.45 -1.30 -10.21
N GLY A 43 -25.85 -2.55 -10.51
CA GLY A 43 -26.06 -3.05 -11.86
C GLY A 43 -24.76 -3.35 -12.64
N LEU A 44 -23.62 -3.38 -11.95
CA LEU A 44 -22.31 -3.66 -12.55
C LEU A 44 -21.99 -5.16 -12.59
N LEU A 45 -22.62 -5.96 -11.76
CA LEU A 45 -22.53 -7.43 -11.76
C LEU A 45 -23.94 -8.04 -11.80
N SER A 46 -24.02 -9.26 -12.32
CA SER A 46 -25.22 -10.09 -12.30
C SER A 46 -25.14 -11.11 -11.16
N GLU A 47 -26.29 -11.74 -10.83
CA GLU A 47 -26.33 -12.87 -9.90
C GLU A 47 -25.43 -14.05 -10.36
N GLN A 48 -25.27 -14.21 -11.69
CA GLN A 48 -24.39 -15.25 -12.22
C GLN A 48 -22.92 -14.91 -11.95
N ASP A 49 -22.51 -13.64 -12.10
CA ASP A 49 -21.15 -13.21 -11.80
C ASP A 49 -20.80 -13.47 -10.33
N LEU A 50 -21.76 -13.30 -9.40
CA LEU A 50 -21.55 -13.60 -7.98
C LEU A 50 -21.41 -15.10 -7.71
N ARG A 51 -22.21 -15.91 -8.40
CA ARG A 51 -22.06 -17.39 -8.29
C ARG A 51 -20.73 -17.90 -8.85
N ASP A 52 -20.21 -17.24 -9.85
CA ASP A 52 -18.90 -17.56 -10.47
C ASP A 52 -17.71 -17.08 -9.59
N ALA A 53 -17.99 -16.24 -8.58
CA ALA A 53 -16.99 -15.71 -7.65
C ALA A 53 -16.61 -16.75 -6.61
N ASP A 54 -15.78 -17.72 -6.98
CA ASP A 54 -15.25 -18.68 -6.03
C ASP A 54 -14.23 -18.00 -5.10
N VAL A 55 -14.46 -18.11 -3.80
CA VAL A 55 -13.60 -17.53 -2.75
C VAL A 55 -12.91 -18.62 -1.91
N GLY A 56 -13.02 -19.87 -2.33
CA GLY A 56 -12.53 -21.05 -1.61
C GLY A 56 -13.57 -21.66 -0.68
N HIS A 57 -13.26 -22.85 -0.20
CA HIS A 57 -14.19 -23.67 0.59
C HIS A 57 -13.78 -23.83 2.06
N ASN A 58 -12.61 -23.30 2.45
CA ASN A 58 -12.13 -23.38 3.82
C ASN A 58 -12.45 -22.06 4.55
N PRO A 59 -13.39 -22.05 5.52
CA PRO A 59 -13.75 -20.84 6.24
C PRO A 59 -12.63 -20.31 7.18
N ASP A 60 -11.63 -21.12 7.48
CA ASP A 60 -10.55 -20.79 8.41
C ASP A 60 -9.27 -20.28 7.70
N ARG A 61 -9.23 -20.29 6.36
CA ARG A 61 -8.07 -19.86 5.58
C ARG A 61 -8.47 -19.15 4.30
N VAL A 62 -7.79 -18.05 4.03
CA VAL A 62 -7.87 -17.36 2.73
C VAL A 62 -6.98 -18.07 1.71
N ASP A 63 -7.54 -18.37 0.55
CA ASP A 63 -6.80 -18.85 -0.61
C ASP A 63 -6.51 -17.65 -1.52
N TYR A 64 -5.34 -17.04 -1.35
CA TYR A 64 -4.96 -15.83 -2.10
C TYR A 64 -4.74 -16.10 -3.58
N GLU A 65 -4.27 -17.30 -3.95
CA GLU A 65 -4.10 -17.67 -5.35
C GLU A 65 -5.45 -17.76 -6.04
N LEU A 66 -6.42 -18.44 -5.42
CA LEU A 66 -7.78 -18.53 -5.94
C LEU A 66 -8.45 -17.14 -6.03
N LEU A 67 -8.27 -16.27 -5.03
CA LEU A 67 -8.78 -14.90 -5.07
C LEU A 67 -8.18 -14.11 -6.24
N ALA A 68 -6.88 -14.24 -6.50
CA ALA A 68 -6.24 -13.57 -7.63
C ALA A 68 -6.84 -14.05 -8.98
N GLN A 69 -7.09 -15.35 -9.10
CA GLN A 69 -7.63 -15.96 -10.32
C GLN A 69 -9.12 -15.65 -10.55
N THR A 70 -9.91 -15.48 -9.50
CA THR A 70 -11.37 -15.31 -9.60
C THR A 70 -11.81 -13.86 -9.42
N ARG A 71 -11.26 -13.14 -8.45
CA ARG A 71 -11.73 -11.81 -8.05
C ARG A 71 -11.42 -10.74 -9.09
N LEU A 72 -10.20 -10.72 -9.59
CA LEU A 72 -9.80 -9.70 -10.58
C LEU A 72 -10.59 -9.80 -11.90
N PRO A 73 -10.83 -11.00 -12.49
CA PRO A 73 -11.71 -11.12 -13.66
C PRO A 73 -13.13 -10.64 -13.43
N ILE A 74 -13.71 -10.85 -12.25
CA ILE A 74 -15.06 -10.38 -11.90
C ILE A 74 -15.08 -8.85 -11.78
N LEU A 75 -14.11 -8.27 -11.11
CA LEU A 75 -13.95 -6.82 -11.02
C LEU A 75 -13.74 -6.18 -12.41
N HIS A 76 -13.03 -6.87 -13.30
CA HIS A 76 -12.86 -6.41 -14.68
C HIS A 76 -14.19 -6.43 -15.46
N ARG A 77 -15.06 -7.44 -15.27
CA ARG A 77 -16.44 -7.43 -15.83
C ARG A 77 -17.23 -6.21 -15.34
N ALA A 78 -17.13 -5.92 -14.05
CA ALA A 78 -17.77 -4.72 -13.47
C ALA A 78 -17.23 -3.43 -14.10
N PHE A 79 -15.92 -3.34 -14.33
CA PHE A 79 -15.30 -2.20 -14.98
C PHE A 79 -15.79 -2.00 -16.42
N VAL A 80 -15.83 -3.06 -17.22
CA VAL A 80 -16.34 -2.99 -18.61
C VAL A 80 -17.78 -2.46 -18.64
N ARG A 81 -18.65 -2.95 -17.74
CA ARG A 81 -20.02 -2.44 -17.66
C ARG A 81 -20.09 -1.00 -17.12
N ALA A 82 -19.19 -0.63 -16.20
CA ALA A 82 -19.12 0.73 -15.68
C ALA A 82 -18.75 1.76 -16.77
N GLN A 83 -17.98 1.37 -17.78
CA GLN A 83 -17.62 2.23 -18.91
C GLN A 83 -18.82 2.71 -19.72
N GLU A 84 -19.93 1.97 -19.70
CA GLU A 84 -21.19 2.36 -20.33
C GLU A 84 -21.99 3.36 -19.48
N SER A 85 -21.59 3.60 -18.23
CA SER A 85 -22.27 4.47 -17.28
C SER A 85 -21.54 5.80 -17.10
N MET A 86 -22.07 6.88 -17.66
CA MET A 86 -21.54 8.24 -17.46
C MET A 86 -21.41 8.62 -15.98
N ILE A 87 -22.35 8.11 -15.13
CA ILE A 87 -22.33 8.39 -13.68
C ILE A 87 -21.13 7.71 -13.01
N GLN A 88 -20.87 6.44 -13.31
CA GLN A 88 -19.77 5.71 -12.70
C GLN A 88 -18.43 6.24 -13.16
N MET A 89 -18.29 6.52 -14.46
CA MET A 89 -17.08 7.10 -15.01
C MET A 89 -16.82 8.51 -14.45
N GLY A 90 -17.85 9.34 -14.32
CA GLY A 90 -17.73 10.67 -13.71
C GLY A 90 -17.28 10.62 -12.24
N LYS A 91 -17.72 9.63 -11.46
CA LYS A 91 -17.27 9.40 -10.08
C LYS A 91 -15.81 8.92 -10.03
N MET A 92 -15.44 7.98 -10.91
CA MET A 92 -14.07 7.53 -11.04
C MET A 92 -13.12 8.69 -11.41
N ASP A 93 -13.51 9.54 -12.35
CA ASP A 93 -12.73 10.70 -12.75
C ASP A 93 -12.59 11.74 -11.62
N ALA A 94 -13.63 11.92 -10.81
CA ALA A 94 -13.55 12.77 -9.61
C ALA A 94 -12.54 12.20 -8.61
N PHE A 95 -12.66 10.89 -8.28
CA PHE A 95 -11.71 10.19 -7.43
C PHE A 95 -10.27 10.31 -7.93
N ARG A 96 -10.05 10.13 -9.24
CA ARG A 96 -8.75 10.25 -9.89
C ARG A 96 -8.14 11.65 -9.69
N ARG A 97 -8.93 12.71 -9.88
CA ARG A 97 -8.47 14.09 -9.67
C ARG A 97 -8.13 14.39 -8.21
N GLU A 98 -8.93 13.89 -7.28
CA GLU A 98 -8.74 14.09 -5.84
C GLU A 98 -7.53 13.31 -5.29
N ASN A 99 -7.13 12.24 -5.95
CA ASN A 99 -6.06 11.33 -5.54
C ASN A 99 -4.88 11.29 -6.53
N LYS A 100 -4.74 12.33 -7.36
CA LYS A 100 -3.72 12.41 -8.44
C LYS A 100 -2.28 12.32 -7.95
N ASP A 101 -2.06 12.56 -6.67
CA ASP A 101 -0.77 12.55 -5.99
C ASP A 101 -0.21 11.13 -5.74
N TRP A 102 -1.01 10.09 -6.02
CA TRP A 102 -0.59 8.70 -5.85
C TRP A 102 -1.26 7.69 -6.78
N VAL A 103 -2.53 7.93 -7.18
CA VAL A 103 -3.33 6.89 -7.85
C VAL A 103 -2.81 6.54 -9.24
N GLU A 104 -2.25 7.52 -9.96
CA GLU A 104 -1.68 7.30 -11.29
C GLU A 104 -0.41 6.44 -11.21
N ASP A 105 0.48 6.74 -10.29
CA ASP A 105 1.70 5.96 -10.08
C ASP A 105 1.38 4.54 -9.64
N TYR A 106 0.41 4.37 -8.72
CA TYR A 106 -0.05 3.05 -8.31
C TYR A 106 -0.66 2.25 -9.48
N ALA A 107 -1.58 2.86 -10.22
CA ALA A 107 -2.25 2.17 -11.33
C ALA A 107 -1.26 1.78 -12.44
N MET A 108 -0.32 2.66 -12.76
CA MET A 108 0.76 2.38 -13.69
C MET A 108 1.65 1.23 -13.19
N PHE A 109 2.11 1.29 -11.93
CA PHE A 109 2.95 0.26 -11.33
C PHE A 109 2.28 -1.12 -11.38
N MET A 110 1.02 -1.24 -10.95
CA MET A 110 0.28 -2.50 -10.97
C MET A 110 0.04 -3.02 -12.39
N THR A 111 -0.20 -2.11 -13.33
CA THR A 111 -0.31 -2.45 -14.75
C THR A 111 1.01 -3.00 -15.30
N LEU A 112 2.13 -2.37 -14.95
CA LEU A 112 3.47 -2.83 -15.34
C LEU A 112 3.82 -4.16 -14.67
N LYS A 113 3.46 -4.37 -13.40
CA LYS A 113 3.59 -5.67 -12.73
C LYS A 113 2.91 -6.78 -13.53
N LYS A 114 1.69 -6.54 -13.99
CA LYS A 114 0.98 -7.48 -14.86
C LYS A 114 1.65 -7.64 -16.22
N HIS A 115 2.11 -6.55 -16.82
CA HIS A 115 2.78 -6.54 -18.15
C HIS A 115 4.10 -7.32 -18.12
N PHE A 116 4.84 -7.27 -17.03
CA PHE A 116 6.10 -7.98 -16.81
C PHE A 116 5.92 -9.30 -16.02
N ASP A 117 4.76 -9.97 -16.16
CA ASP A 117 4.48 -11.28 -15.58
C ASP A 117 4.74 -11.37 -14.06
N GLN A 118 4.38 -10.33 -13.30
CA GLN A 118 4.57 -10.21 -11.86
C GLN A 118 6.04 -10.22 -11.39
N LYS A 119 7.00 -10.05 -12.30
CA LYS A 119 8.42 -9.89 -11.95
C LYS A 119 8.59 -8.77 -10.93
N ALA A 120 9.59 -8.92 -10.07
CA ALA A 120 9.98 -7.84 -9.17
C ALA A 120 10.45 -6.61 -9.96
N LEU A 121 10.30 -5.42 -9.38
CA LEU A 121 10.64 -4.13 -10.01
C LEU A 121 12.04 -4.13 -10.66
N TRP A 122 13.02 -4.66 -9.97
CA TRP A 122 14.42 -4.73 -10.45
C TRP A 122 14.65 -5.73 -11.57
N ASP A 123 13.71 -6.66 -11.81
CA ASP A 123 13.79 -7.68 -12.87
C ASP A 123 12.97 -7.31 -14.11
N TRP A 124 12.46 -6.07 -14.20
CA TRP A 124 11.78 -5.61 -15.41
C TRP A 124 12.77 -5.45 -16.56
N ASP A 125 12.40 -5.95 -17.74
CA ASP A 125 13.28 -6.02 -18.90
C ASP A 125 13.44 -4.67 -19.65
N ASP A 126 12.60 -3.67 -19.37
CA ASP A 126 12.65 -2.33 -19.97
C ASP A 126 13.22 -1.33 -18.96
N GLU A 127 14.51 -0.99 -19.12
CA GLU A 127 15.22 -0.07 -18.26
C GLU A 127 14.60 1.34 -18.25
N ALA A 128 14.07 1.81 -19.39
CA ALA A 128 13.51 3.15 -19.48
C ALA A 128 12.25 3.30 -18.60
N ILE A 129 11.36 2.30 -18.59
CA ILE A 129 10.18 2.36 -17.73
C ILE A 129 10.53 2.03 -16.28
N LYS A 130 11.50 1.14 -16.02
CA LYS A 130 12.01 0.85 -14.68
C LYS A 130 12.49 2.14 -13.99
N HIS A 131 13.20 2.99 -14.72
CA HIS A 131 13.69 4.28 -14.24
C HIS A 131 12.77 5.47 -14.53
N ARG A 132 11.52 5.20 -14.92
CA ARG A 132 10.48 6.23 -15.14
C ARG A 132 10.89 7.31 -16.14
N GLU A 133 11.63 6.94 -17.18
CA GLU A 133 11.98 7.90 -18.23
C GLU A 133 10.72 8.52 -18.86
N PRO A 134 10.67 9.85 -19.08
CA PRO A 134 9.44 10.54 -19.48
C PRO A 134 8.82 10.01 -20.77
N GLU A 135 9.62 9.56 -21.73
CA GLU A 135 9.10 8.97 -22.98
C GLU A 135 8.49 7.60 -22.75
N ALA A 136 9.17 6.74 -21.97
CA ALA A 136 8.64 5.44 -21.60
C ALA A 136 7.33 5.58 -20.81
N MET A 137 7.28 6.49 -19.81
CA MET A 137 6.06 6.78 -19.06
C MET A 137 4.90 7.18 -19.98
N ARG A 138 5.11 8.08 -20.94
CA ARG A 138 4.07 8.47 -21.90
C ARG A 138 3.62 7.32 -22.80
N LYS A 139 4.58 6.54 -23.31
CA LYS A 139 4.30 5.37 -24.16
C LYS A 139 3.43 4.35 -23.42
N TYR A 140 3.86 3.90 -22.26
CA TYR A 140 3.11 2.90 -21.48
C TYR A 140 1.76 3.44 -20.98
N ALA A 141 1.66 4.73 -20.63
CA ALA A 141 0.39 5.36 -20.27
C ALA A 141 -0.61 5.34 -21.44
N PHE A 142 -0.14 5.49 -22.67
CA PHE A 142 -0.99 5.41 -23.86
C PHE A 142 -1.33 3.96 -24.21
N ASP A 143 -0.32 3.09 -24.30
CA ASP A 143 -0.48 1.71 -24.76
C ASP A 143 -1.31 0.86 -23.78
N LEU A 144 -1.19 1.10 -22.49
CA LEU A 144 -1.84 0.33 -21.42
C LEU A 144 -2.98 1.10 -20.72
N LYS A 145 -3.48 2.15 -21.34
CA LYS A 145 -4.50 3.03 -20.73
C LYS A 145 -5.69 2.29 -20.14
N HIS A 146 -6.22 1.29 -20.84
CA HIS A 146 -7.39 0.53 -20.39
C HIS A 146 -7.11 -0.23 -19.08
N GLU A 147 -5.93 -0.82 -18.94
CA GLU A 147 -5.54 -1.55 -17.74
C GLU A 147 -5.28 -0.58 -16.57
N ILE A 148 -4.62 0.56 -16.85
CA ILE A 148 -4.43 1.64 -15.86
C ILE A 148 -5.78 2.12 -15.33
N ASP A 149 -6.73 2.40 -16.21
CA ASP A 149 -8.08 2.83 -15.84
C ASP A 149 -8.80 1.76 -14.99
N PHE A 150 -8.57 0.48 -15.26
CA PHE A 150 -9.10 -0.61 -14.43
C PHE A 150 -8.56 -0.58 -13.00
N TYR A 151 -7.25 -0.38 -12.81
CA TYR A 151 -6.68 -0.24 -11.46
C TYR A 151 -7.19 1.02 -10.74
N VAL A 152 -7.35 2.14 -11.44
CA VAL A 152 -7.99 3.33 -10.87
C VAL A 152 -9.43 3.06 -10.46
N PHE A 153 -10.20 2.34 -11.29
CA PHE A 153 -11.58 1.97 -11.00
C PHE A 153 -11.69 1.11 -9.72
N MET A 154 -10.80 0.12 -9.55
CA MET A 154 -10.78 -0.68 -8.33
C MET A 154 -10.49 0.16 -7.09
N GLN A 155 -9.58 1.12 -7.16
CA GLN A 155 -9.32 2.03 -6.05
C GLN A 155 -10.52 2.93 -5.77
N TYR A 156 -11.16 3.48 -6.79
CA TYR A 156 -12.41 4.23 -6.60
C TYR A 156 -13.46 3.41 -5.86
N LEU A 157 -13.68 2.16 -6.24
CA LEU A 157 -14.65 1.28 -5.57
C LEU A 157 -14.26 0.98 -4.11
N PHE A 158 -13.00 0.64 -3.87
CA PHE A 158 -12.50 0.38 -2.53
C PHE A 158 -12.75 1.57 -1.60
N PHE A 159 -12.29 2.77 -1.99
CA PHE A 159 -12.42 3.96 -1.15
C PHE A 159 -13.88 4.36 -0.93
N ALA A 160 -14.72 4.25 -1.96
CA ALA A 160 -16.15 4.55 -1.84
C ALA A 160 -16.87 3.60 -0.88
N GLN A 161 -16.51 2.32 -0.84
CA GLN A 161 -17.07 1.33 0.08
C GLN A 161 -16.48 1.48 1.48
N TRP A 162 -15.19 1.73 1.60
CA TRP A 162 -14.52 1.96 2.88
C TRP A 162 -15.10 3.18 3.62
N GLU A 163 -15.28 4.29 2.91
CA GLU A 163 -15.88 5.50 3.50
C GLU A 163 -17.28 5.22 4.08
N LYS A 164 -18.10 4.45 3.37
CA LYS A 164 -19.43 4.04 3.87
C LYS A 164 -19.33 3.17 5.12
N LEU A 165 -18.41 2.20 5.12
CA LEU A 165 -18.18 1.32 6.27
C LEU A 165 -17.71 2.12 7.49
N ARG A 166 -16.71 3.00 7.30
CA ARG A 166 -16.21 3.88 8.36
C ARG A 166 -17.31 4.77 8.92
N ALA A 167 -18.07 5.43 8.05
CA ALA A 167 -19.19 6.27 8.48
C ALA A 167 -20.25 5.48 9.28
N TYR A 168 -20.54 4.24 8.87
CA TYR A 168 -21.43 3.35 9.60
C TYR A 168 -20.88 3.00 10.99
N ALA A 169 -19.59 2.61 11.09
CA ALA A 169 -18.93 2.29 12.35
C ALA A 169 -18.96 3.49 13.31
N ASN A 170 -18.59 4.68 12.81
CA ASN A 170 -18.60 5.91 13.59
C ASN A 170 -20.02 6.26 14.11
N LYS A 171 -21.05 6.07 13.29
CA LYS A 171 -22.44 6.25 13.70
C LYS A 171 -22.85 5.29 14.84
N GLN A 172 -22.24 4.11 14.92
CA GLN A 172 -22.43 3.17 16.02
C GLN A 172 -21.54 3.46 17.25
N GLY A 173 -20.79 4.56 17.24
CA GLY A 173 -19.88 4.94 18.31
C GLY A 173 -18.55 4.16 18.29
N ILE A 174 -18.20 3.55 17.16
CA ILE A 174 -16.95 2.79 16.99
C ILE A 174 -15.97 3.62 16.16
N GLN A 175 -14.79 3.87 16.70
CA GLN A 175 -13.67 4.46 15.99
C GLN A 175 -12.76 3.37 15.41
N ILE A 176 -12.20 3.60 14.22
CA ILE A 176 -11.30 2.64 13.58
C ILE A 176 -9.86 3.09 13.78
N ILE A 177 -9.06 2.16 14.31
CA ILE A 177 -7.61 2.32 14.44
C ILE A 177 -6.96 1.64 13.24
N GLY A 178 -6.29 2.44 12.39
CA GLY A 178 -5.47 1.94 11.31
C GLY A 178 -4.03 1.66 11.73
N ASP A 179 -3.26 1.09 10.82
CA ASP A 179 -1.88 0.70 11.05
C ASP A 179 -0.97 1.20 9.91
N ILE A 180 0.13 1.85 10.26
CA ILE A 180 1.17 2.26 9.33
C ILE A 180 2.40 1.41 9.60
N PRO A 181 2.79 0.49 8.71
CA PRO A 181 4.12 -0.10 8.75
C PRO A 181 5.18 1.00 8.61
N ILE A 182 6.22 0.99 9.45
CA ILE A 182 7.28 2.00 9.32
C ILE A 182 7.93 1.96 7.93
N TYR A 183 8.14 0.77 7.37
CA TYR A 183 8.75 0.58 6.06
C TYR A 183 7.71 0.26 4.98
N VAL A 184 8.17 0.29 3.72
CA VAL A 184 7.40 -0.15 2.55
C VAL A 184 8.04 -1.40 1.95
N SER A 185 7.28 -2.13 1.13
CA SER A 185 7.84 -3.26 0.38
C SER A 185 8.91 -2.80 -0.61
N PRO A 186 10.01 -3.55 -0.79
CA PRO A 186 11.01 -3.23 -1.82
C PRO A 186 10.42 -3.28 -3.23
N ASP A 187 9.46 -4.19 -3.48
CA ASP A 187 8.72 -4.29 -4.72
C ASP A 187 7.39 -3.56 -4.59
N SER A 188 7.45 -2.24 -4.63
CA SER A 188 6.28 -1.37 -4.42
C SER A 188 6.29 -0.14 -5.33
N CYS A 189 5.10 0.41 -5.52
CA CYS A 189 4.90 1.70 -6.17
C CYS A 189 5.68 2.82 -5.46
N ASP A 190 5.79 2.76 -4.13
CA ASP A 190 6.47 3.78 -3.34
C ASP A 190 7.97 3.84 -3.68
N VAL A 191 8.63 2.67 -3.78
CA VAL A 191 10.05 2.59 -4.17
C VAL A 191 10.22 2.99 -5.63
N TRP A 192 9.34 2.54 -6.52
CA TRP A 192 9.41 2.88 -7.94
C TRP A 192 9.19 4.37 -8.21
N ALA A 193 8.25 5.01 -7.49
CA ALA A 193 7.93 6.43 -7.68
C ALA A 193 8.94 7.38 -7.01
N HIS A 194 9.57 6.93 -5.91
CA HIS A 194 10.43 7.76 -5.06
C HIS A 194 11.73 7.04 -4.66
N PRO A 195 12.49 6.51 -5.63
CA PRO A 195 13.68 5.70 -5.33
C PRO A 195 14.71 6.43 -4.47
N GLU A 196 14.83 7.76 -4.59
CA GLU A 196 15.76 8.61 -3.84
C GLU A 196 15.53 8.58 -2.31
N MET A 197 14.35 8.19 -1.88
CA MET A 197 13.99 8.14 -0.45
C MET A 197 14.46 6.89 0.27
N PHE A 198 14.97 5.90 -0.47
CA PHE A 198 15.31 4.58 0.05
C PHE A 198 16.78 4.23 -0.16
N GLN A 199 17.30 3.30 0.65
CA GLN A 199 18.64 2.74 0.49
C GLN A 199 18.58 1.63 -0.56
N ILE A 200 18.63 2.03 -1.82
CA ILE A 200 18.60 1.15 -3.00
C ILE A 200 19.76 1.49 -3.95
N ASP A 201 20.14 0.53 -4.76
CA ASP A 201 21.19 0.69 -5.78
C ASP A 201 20.63 1.21 -7.12
N GLY A 202 21.50 1.25 -8.14
CA GLY A 202 21.13 1.70 -9.49
C GLY A 202 20.12 0.78 -10.18
N ASP A 203 20.00 -0.46 -9.77
CA ASP A 203 19.04 -1.44 -10.28
C ASP A 203 17.73 -1.47 -9.47
N LEU A 204 17.55 -0.51 -8.56
CA LEU A 204 16.42 -0.40 -7.62
C LEU A 204 16.34 -1.56 -6.61
N LYS A 205 17.42 -2.28 -6.36
CA LYS A 205 17.53 -3.29 -5.30
C LYS A 205 17.93 -2.65 -3.98
N PRO A 206 17.33 -3.07 -2.86
CA PRO A 206 17.79 -2.64 -1.54
C PRO A 206 19.26 -3.02 -1.32
N HIS A 207 20.06 -2.10 -0.81
CA HIS A 207 21.42 -2.41 -0.33
C HIS A 207 21.55 -2.32 1.20
N GLY A 208 20.55 -1.81 1.88
CA GLY A 208 20.35 -1.84 3.31
C GLY A 208 18.91 -2.19 3.62
N VAL A 209 18.70 -3.29 4.35
CA VAL A 209 17.36 -3.78 4.67
C VAL A 209 17.06 -3.71 6.16
N ALA A 210 15.79 -3.54 6.45
CA ALA A 210 15.28 -3.42 7.82
C ALA A 210 15.11 -4.77 8.49
N GLY A 211 15.20 -4.74 9.82
CA GLY A 211 14.93 -5.86 10.69
C GLY A 211 15.13 -5.48 12.15
N VAL A 212 15.26 -6.47 12.99
CA VAL A 212 15.61 -6.31 14.41
C VAL A 212 16.76 -7.25 14.79
N PRO A 213 17.65 -6.84 15.71
CA PRO A 213 18.78 -7.65 16.12
C PRO A 213 18.32 -8.93 16.83
N PRO A 214 19.23 -9.91 17.00
CA PRO A 214 19.02 -11.05 17.89
C PRO A 214 18.57 -10.60 19.28
N ASP A 215 17.60 -11.30 19.82
CA ASP A 215 17.05 -11.05 21.14
C ASP A 215 16.74 -12.37 21.89
N TYR A 216 16.04 -12.27 23.01
CA TYR A 216 15.67 -13.42 23.83
C TYR A 216 14.71 -14.40 23.08
N TYR A 217 13.89 -13.89 22.17
CA TYR A 217 12.89 -14.66 21.42
C TYR A 217 13.42 -15.20 20.11
N SER A 218 14.44 -14.56 19.53
CA SER A 218 15.03 -14.95 18.24
C SER A 218 16.55 -14.84 18.28
N ALA A 219 17.24 -15.96 18.27
CA ALA A 219 18.70 -16.02 18.27
C ALA A 219 19.34 -15.42 17.02
N THR A 220 18.60 -15.29 15.91
CA THR A 220 19.06 -14.72 14.63
C THR A 220 18.46 -13.35 14.34
N GLY A 221 17.61 -12.82 15.23
CA GLY A 221 16.83 -11.62 14.99
C GLY A 221 15.73 -11.85 13.95
N GLN A 222 15.22 -10.76 13.38
CA GLN A 222 14.24 -10.82 12.30
C GLN A 222 14.77 -10.02 11.11
N LEU A 223 14.80 -10.64 9.95
CA LEU A 223 15.15 -10.02 8.67
C LEU A 223 13.83 -9.74 7.91
N TRP A 224 13.44 -8.46 7.78
CA TRP A 224 12.19 -8.09 7.15
C TRP A 224 12.32 -7.85 5.65
N GLY A 225 13.52 -7.45 5.19
CA GLY A 225 13.81 -7.26 3.76
C GLY A 225 13.32 -5.93 3.17
N ASN A 226 12.61 -5.10 3.92
CA ASN A 226 12.19 -3.78 3.47
C ASN A 226 13.41 -2.85 3.32
N PRO A 227 13.50 -1.98 2.30
CA PRO A 227 14.57 -1.00 2.21
C PRO A 227 14.49 -0.02 3.39
N THR A 228 15.63 0.32 3.97
CA THR A 228 15.71 1.40 4.94
C THR A 228 15.65 2.75 4.24
N TYR A 229 15.29 3.81 4.98
CA TYR A 229 15.14 5.15 4.41
C TYR A 229 16.47 5.90 4.26
N ASN A 230 16.58 6.70 3.20
CA ASN A 230 17.56 7.76 3.08
C ASN A 230 17.05 9.00 3.86
N TRP A 231 17.18 8.96 5.19
CA TRP A 231 16.65 10.00 6.07
C TRP A 231 17.19 11.40 5.77
N LYS A 232 18.40 11.49 5.19
CA LYS A 232 18.95 12.79 4.78
C LYS A 232 18.11 13.42 3.67
N VAL A 233 17.80 12.68 2.62
CA VAL A 233 16.97 13.17 1.50
C VAL A 233 15.58 13.55 2.00
N ILE A 234 14.97 12.70 2.84
CA ILE A 234 13.63 12.93 3.39
C ILE A 234 13.61 14.18 4.31
N GLU A 235 14.66 14.41 5.11
CA GLU A 235 14.80 15.60 5.96
C GLU A 235 15.01 16.86 5.11
N ASP A 236 15.89 16.80 4.10
CA ASP A 236 16.18 17.92 3.19
C ASP A 236 14.91 18.34 2.40
N ASP A 237 13.99 17.38 2.14
CA ASP A 237 12.67 17.60 1.53
C ASP A 237 11.61 18.10 2.53
N GLY A 238 11.94 18.29 3.80
CA GLY A 238 10.99 18.70 4.85
C GLY A 238 10.00 17.62 5.25
N PHE A 239 10.35 16.34 5.11
CA PHE A 239 9.53 15.18 5.45
C PHE A 239 8.19 15.09 4.71
N ARG A 240 8.08 15.70 3.50
CA ARG A 240 6.81 15.81 2.75
C ARG A 240 6.13 14.46 2.53
N TRP A 241 6.89 13.41 2.18
CA TRP A 241 6.34 12.08 1.98
C TRP A 241 5.75 11.47 3.26
N TRP A 242 6.42 11.63 4.41
CA TRP A 242 5.90 11.15 5.69
C TRP A 242 4.68 11.93 6.16
N ILE A 243 4.66 13.25 5.97
CA ILE A 243 3.49 14.11 6.24
C ILE A 243 2.30 13.65 5.37
N TRP A 244 2.55 13.42 4.10
CA TRP A 244 1.55 12.89 3.17
C TRP A 244 1.04 11.53 3.61
N ARG A 245 1.93 10.59 3.98
CA ARG A 245 1.58 9.24 4.42
C ARG A 245 0.69 9.26 5.67
N VAL A 246 1.01 10.07 6.66
CA VAL A 246 0.18 10.26 7.86
C VAL A 246 -1.17 10.86 7.49
N ARG A 247 -1.20 11.90 6.66
CA ARG A 247 -2.45 12.52 6.18
C ARG A 247 -3.35 11.51 5.46
N ARG A 248 -2.77 10.68 4.58
CA ARG A 248 -3.52 9.63 3.87
C ARG A 248 -4.11 8.61 4.82
N ASN A 249 -3.36 8.20 5.82
CA ASN A 249 -3.84 7.25 6.82
C ASN A 249 -4.98 7.83 7.66
N LEU A 250 -4.87 9.08 8.09
CA LEU A 250 -5.94 9.78 8.83
C LEU A 250 -7.20 10.03 7.97
N ALA A 251 -7.08 10.07 6.65
CA ALA A 251 -8.24 10.10 5.77
C ALA A 251 -9.01 8.76 5.78
N LEU A 252 -8.33 7.64 6.05
CA LEU A 252 -8.94 6.31 6.11
C LEU A 252 -9.43 5.96 7.52
N PHE A 253 -8.74 6.39 8.56
CA PHE A 253 -8.93 5.94 9.94
C PHE A 253 -9.17 7.11 10.90
N ASP A 254 -9.73 6.81 12.06
CA ASP A 254 -9.98 7.80 13.12
C ASP A 254 -8.74 7.97 14.00
N VAL A 255 -7.99 6.90 14.18
CA VAL A 255 -6.72 6.86 14.92
C VAL A 255 -5.71 6.04 14.09
N THR A 256 -4.45 6.38 14.19
CA THR A 256 -3.38 5.70 13.46
C THR A 256 -2.37 5.11 14.44
N ARG A 257 -2.18 3.79 14.40
CA ARG A 257 -1.03 3.13 15.01
C ARG A 257 0.14 3.18 14.03
N ILE A 258 1.32 3.51 14.53
CA ILE A 258 2.57 3.36 13.75
C ILE A 258 3.34 2.19 14.34
N ASP A 259 3.55 1.19 13.49
CA ASP A 259 4.28 -0.02 13.81
C ASP A 259 5.78 0.25 13.88
N HIS A 260 6.49 -0.45 14.78
CA HIS A 260 7.92 -0.31 15.01
C HIS A 260 8.36 1.15 15.23
N PHE A 261 7.63 1.89 16.05
CA PHE A 261 7.85 3.33 16.29
C PHE A 261 9.27 3.66 16.75
N ARG A 262 9.91 2.73 17.48
CA ARG A 262 11.30 2.82 17.89
C ARG A 262 12.27 3.09 16.73
N GLY A 263 11.96 2.61 15.52
CA GLY A 263 12.78 2.81 14.33
C GLY A 263 13.02 4.28 13.95
N PHE A 264 12.17 5.20 14.40
CA PHE A 264 12.41 6.63 14.24
C PHE A 264 13.51 7.17 15.17
N GLN A 265 13.78 6.51 16.30
CA GLN A 265 14.89 6.84 17.17
C GLN A 265 16.19 6.25 16.65
N ALA A 266 16.18 4.95 16.42
CA ALA A 266 17.26 4.18 15.83
C ALA A 266 16.67 2.88 15.25
N TYR A 267 17.18 2.45 14.10
CA TYR A 267 16.74 1.26 13.39
C TYR A 267 17.93 0.33 13.13
N TRP A 268 17.61 -0.96 13.04
CA TRP A 268 18.58 -2.00 12.73
C TRP A 268 18.64 -2.19 11.22
N GLU A 269 19.79 -1.87 10.62
CA GLU A 269 20.04 -2.01 9.18
C GLU A 269 20.96 -3.19 8.94
N ILE A 270 20.53 -4.08 8.08
CA ILE A 270 21.22 -5.31 7.72
C ILE A 270 21.71 -5.16 6.27
N PRO A 271 22.99 -5.50 5.94
CA PRO A 271 23.44 -5.53 4.56
C PRO A 271 22.58 -6.47 3.71
N GLU A 272 22.32 -6.09 2.47
CA GLU A 272 21.62 -6.96 1.51
C GLU A 272 22.42 -8.25 1.29
N GLY A 273 21.70 -9.37 1.07
CA GLY A 273 22.31 -10.70 0.88
C GLY A 273 22.58 -11.48 2.16
N GLU A 274 22.39 -10.88 3.33
CA GLU A 274 22.46 -11.63 4.60
C GLU A 274 21.23 -12.53 4.77
N GLU A 275 21.44 -13.76 5.27
CA GLU A 275 20.36 -14.71 5.53
C GLU A 275 19.66 -14.48 6.90
N THR A 276 20.30 -13.72 7.77
CA THR A 276 19.82 -13.44 9.14
C THR A 276 20.08 -11.98 9.51
N ALA A 277 19.49 -11.53 10.61
CA ALA A 277 19.69 -10.17 11.12
C ALA A 277 20.94 -9.98 11.99
N ILE A 278 21.79 -11.01 12.15
CA ILE A 278 22.93 -10.98 13.09
C ILE A 278 23.92 -9.87 12.73
N ASN A 279 24.24 -9.71 11.46
CA ASN A 279 25.30 -8.79 10.98
C ASN A 279 24.82 -7.36 10.74
N GLY A 280 23.67 -6.97 11.27
CA GLY A 280 23.15 -5.61 11.17
C GLY A 280 23.91 -4.60 12.03
N LYS A 281 23.53 -3.34 11.90
CA LYS A 281 24.05 -2.21 12.67
C LYS A 281 22.95 -1.23 13.02
N TRP A 282 23.04 -0.66 14.23
CA TRP A 282 22.18 0.43 14.64
C TRP A 282 22.49 1.70 13.86
N LYS A 283 21.49 2.26 13.23
CA LYS A 283 21.51 3.55 12.53
C LYS A 283 20.57 4.53 13.23
N LYS A 284 20.93 5.82 13.21
CA LYS A 284 20.09 6.87 13.82
C LYS A 284 18.92 7.21 12.90
N GLY A 285 17.71 7.24 13.45
CA GLY A 285 16.52 7.74 12.76
C GLY A 285 16.37 9.27 12.83
N PRO A 286 15.28 9.82 12.29
CA PRO A 286 15.01 11.27 12.22
C PRO A 286 14.60 11.85 13.58
N ARG A 287 14.22 11.01 14.54
CA ARG A 287 13.82 11.40 15.89
C ARG A 287 12.69 12.45 15.89
N MET A 288 12.77 13.41 16.81
CA MET A 288 11.76 14.46 16.97
C MET A 288 11.62 15.41 15.77
N LYS A 289 12.58 15.45 14.85
CA LYS A 289 12.49 16.33 13.68
C LYS A 289 11.28 15.98 12.80
N LEU A 290 11.07 14.68 12.54
CA LEU A 290 9.91 14.17 11.80
C LEU A 290 8.58 14.58 12.47
N PHE A 291 8.45 14.33 13.78
CA PHE A 291 7.18 14.58 14.50
C PHE A 291 6.88 16.07 14.65
N LYS A 292 7.92 16.92 14.75
CA LYS A 292 7.75 18.38 14.68
C LYS A 292 7.20 18.81 13.31
N ALA A 293 7.77 18.31 12.22
CA ALA A 293 7.29 18.61 10.87
C ALA A 293 5.84 18.11 10.64
N ILE A 294 5.50 16.90 11.12
CA ILE A 294 4.12 16.39 11.05
C ILE A 294 3.17 17.31 11.83
N ARG A 295 3.53 17.70 13.07
CA ARG A 295 2.70 18.59 13.91
C ARG A 295 2.55 19.98 13.30
N GLU A 296 3.60 20.54 12.73
CA GLU A 296 3.55 21.82 12.04
C GLU A 296 2.63 21.80 10.81
N ALA A 297 2.63 20.69 10.06
CA ALA A 297 1.85 20.55 8.86
C ALA A 297 0.39 20.12 9.07
N LEU A 298 0.13 19.27 10.08
CA LEU A 298 -1.17 18.61 10.29
C LEU A 298 -1.85 18.98 11.62
N GLY A 299 -1.15 19.69 12.51
CA GLY A 299 -1.61 19.93 13.88
C GLY A 299 -1.42 18.72 14.80
N GLU A 300 -2.21 18.65 15.88
CA GLU A 300 -2.24 17.47 16.74
C GLU A 300 -2.97 16.35 16.01
N VAL A 301 -2.32 15.19 15.92
CA VAL A 301 -2.84 14.02 15.21
C VAL A 301 -2.98 12.81 16.16
N PRO A 302 -4.06 12.01 16.04
CA PRO A 302 -4.31 10.87 16.91
C PRO A 302 -3.43 9.67 16.50
N ILE A 303 -2.19 9.67 16.98
CA ILE A 303 -1.20 8.62 16.72
C ILE A 303 -0.99 7.77 17.97
N ILE A 304 -1.01 6.46 17.80
CA ILE A 304 -0.56 5.46 18.79
C ILE A 304 0.81 4.96 18.33
N ALA A 305 1.80 5.05 19.22
CA ALA A 305 3.12 4.52 18.99
C ALA A 305 3.20 3.08 19.50
N GLU A 306 3.61 2.15 18.67
CA GLU A 306 3.97 0.80 19.09
C GLU A 306 5.37 0.88 19.74
N ASP A 307 5.52 0.39 20.97
CA ASP A 307 6.73 0.57 21.77
C ASP A 307 7.53 -0.72 22.01
N LEU A 308 7.31 -1.75 21.19
CA LEU A 308 8.09 -2.98 21.18
C LEU A 308 9.44 -2.75 20.47
N GLY A 309 10.53 -3.15 21.13
CA GLY A 309 11.87 -3.09 20.54
C GLY A 309 12.94 -2.47 21.43
#